data_b9c833fb253fa5bc467d1090abd01bc2
#
_entry.id   b9c833fb253fa5bc467d1090abd01bc2
#
_cell.length_a   1.000
_cell.length_b   1.000
_cell.length_c   1.000
_cell.angle_alpha   90.00
_cell.angle_beta   90.00
_cell.angle_gamma   90.00
#
_symmetry.space_group_name_H-M   'P 1'
#
loop_
_entity.id
_entity.type
_entity.pdbx_description
1 polymer ?
#
loop_
_entity_poly.entity_id
_entity_poly.type
_entity_poly.pdbx_seq_one_letter_code
_entity_poly.pdbx_strand_id
1 'polypeptide(L)'
;MILEAVRHTGTFPDVYLTDRKTLVITLRTARKDVSGCIIHYFARTTPDNIKQVEMNFVYRDALFDYYQAILRFHQTARYRKYYFELLSDGSIYFTAYGFQKKKPVKGYFEFLYANETGIIKLPEWSQGQVFYQIFPERFANGDFANNPDLVQPWGTKPDRDNFMGGDLKGIRQKLDYLEELGIDCIYLNPIFEGDFNHKYATTDYYRIDSGFGNKEEISDLISAIHAKGMRILFDGVFNHCGIKFAPFQDVVKNGEASKYKDWFYITSFPVEITHYDYECVGAYKYMPKMNTGNPEVRRYFIEVMDYWIREYQIDGWRLDVSDEVDESLWEEARLVLKSRYPNILLIGETWGSGLCLMNGTRMDAIMNYVFRDAVRDFVALREIDANEFDSRVQKMLSDYPAEMNRAMYLLLDSHDTERFLTLCGGNKDKFKVAVALQMMFVGSPAVYYGDEIGIDGENDPDCRKCMIWDKDAQDLELKEYYRKLIRIRHEEEAIQTGSLYTDICEGSLYAFTRIKNSADALTIVINAGNLEKRIRLPVRGTRRYCSILTKEIFDSEQMETKDNNWLGDKVNYQRNLMINIKPYEVIILKEETWNEKIQ
;
A
#
# COMPACT_ATOMS: atom_id res chain seq x y z
N MET A 1 -24.45 10.28 -23.87
CA MET A 1 -23.06 9.79 -23.74
C MET A 1 -22.10 10.97 -23.83
N ILE A 2 -21.26 11.16 -22.83
CA ILE A 2 -20.26 12.24 -22.70
C ILE A 2 -18.93 11.72 -23.23
N LEU A 3 -18.68 11.94 -24.53
CA LEU A 3 -17.54 11.36 -25.23
C LEU A 3 -16.19 11.87 -24.71
N GLU A 4 -16.13 13.09 -24.21
CA GLU A 4 -14.93 13.73 -23.63
C GLU A 4 -14.44 13.02 -22.37
N ALA A 5 -15.32 12.30 -21.67
CA ALA A 5 -14.99 11.52 -20.49
C ALA A 5 -14.42 10.13 -20.82
N VAL A 6 -14.64 9.65 -22.06
CA VAL A 6 -14.13 8.34 -22.48
C VAL A 6 -12.63 8.42 -22.70
N ARG A 7 -11.90 7.56 -22.01
CA ARG A 7 -10.44 7.52 -22.09
C ARG A 7 -9.89 6.10 -22.13
N HIS A 8 -8.93 5.91 -23.02
CA HIS A 8 -8.05 4.76 -23.07
C HIS A 8 -6.75 5.17 -23.80
N THR A 9 -5.59 4.96 -23.19
CA THR A 9 -4.31 5.42 -23.74
C THR A 9 -3.60 4.39 -24.61
N GLY A 10 -3.99 3.11 -24.49
CA GLY A 10 -3.27 2.00 -25.15
C GLY A 10 -1.94 1.63 -24.47
N THR A 11 -1.61 2.26 -23.35
CA THR A 11 -0.40 2.04 -22.56
C THR A 11 -0.75 1.84 -21.08
N PHE A 12 0.23 1.56 -20.23
CA PHE A 12 0.06 1.50 -18.79
C PHE A 12 -0.52 2.84 -18.25
N PRO A 13 -1.44 2.84 -17.28
CA PRO A 13 -2.06 1.68 -16.61
C PRO A 13 -3.27 1.08 -17.35
N ASP A 14 -3.72 1.67 -18.47
CA ASP A 14 -4.91 1.20 -19.18
C ASP A 14 -4.70 -0.16 -19.88
N VAL A 15 -3.44 -0.50 -20.18
CA VAL A 15 -3.03 -1.78 -20.78
C VAL A 15 -1.80 -2.32 -20.06
N TYR A 16 -1.92 -3.53 -19.51
CA TYR A 16 -0.80 -4.20 -18.86
C TYR A 16 -0.89 -5.72 -18.96
N LEU A 17 0.20 -6.40 -18.59
CA LEU A 17 0.32 -7.85 -18.61
C LEU A 17 0.44 -8.39 -17.19
N THR A 18 -0.28 -9.47 -16.89
CA THR A 18 -0.09 -10.27 -15.67
C THR A 18 0.81 -11.48 -15.91
N ASP A 19 0.85 -11.95 -17.16
CA ASP A 19 1.77 -12.97 -17.67
C ASP A 19 1.90 -12.80 -19.20
N ARG A 20 2.75 -13.62 -19.83
CA ARG A 20 2.95 -13.54 -21.30
C ARG A 20 1.71 -13.79 -22.14
N LYS A 21 0.66 -14.35 -21.58
CA LYS A 21 -0.57 -14.77 -22.30
C LYS A 21 -1.81 -13.99 -21.88
N THR A 22 -1.71 -13.18 -20.83
CA THR A 22 -2.85 -12.46 -20.24
C THR A 22 -2.66 -10.96 -20.33
N LEU A 23 -3.54 -10.31 -21.09
CA LEU A 23 -3.58 -8.87 -21.29
C LEU A 23 -4.81 -8.30 -20.58
N VAL A 24 -4.60 -7.32 -19.74
CA VAL A 24 -5.66 -6.57 -19.07
C VAL A 24 -5.82 -5.22 -19.76
N ILE A 25 -7.06 -4.87 -20.08
CA ILE A 25 -7.40 -3.63 -20.80
C ILE A 25 -8.51 -2.92 -20.05
N THR A 26 -8.27 -1.64 -19.70
CA THR A 26 -9.21 -0.79 -18.97
C THR A 26 -9.71 0.35 -19.85
N LEU A 27 -10.99 0.66 -19.74
CA LEU A 27 -11.66 1.78 -20.39
C LEU A 27 -12.38 2.62 -19.35
N ARG A 28 -12.21 3.94 -19.38
CA ARG A 28 -12.93 4.89 -18.54
C ARG A 28 -14.06 5.56 -19.34
N THR A 29 -15.21 5.77 -18.71
CA THR A 29 -16.36 6.54 -19.25
C THR A 29 -16.84 7.55 -18.23
N ALA A 30 -17.79 8.43 -18.59
CA ALA A 30 -18.49 9.22 -17.57
C ALA A 30 -19.33 8.32 -16.65
N ARG A 31 -19.51 8.78 -15.40
CA ARG A 31 -20.27 8.06 -14.38
C ARG A 31 -21.71 7.80 -14.84
N LYS A 32 -22.15 6.54 -14.83
CA LYS A 32 -23.52 6.10 -15.21
C LYS A 32 -23.97 6.54 -16.62
N ASP A 33 -23.05 6.70 -17.55
CA ASP A 33 -23.32 7.28 -18.87
C ASP A 33 -23.49 6.21 -19.97
N VAL A 34 -23.00 4.99 -19.74
CA VAL A 34 -23.14 3.86 -20.67
C VAL A 34 -23.80 2.67 -19.97
N SER A 35 -24.56 1.88 -20.73
CA SER A 35 -25.17 0.64 -20.23
C SER A 35 -24.19 -0.54 -20.21
N GLY A 36 -23.10 -0.46 -20.97
CA GLY A 36 -22.04 -1.45 -21.03
C GLY A 36 -20.98 -1.10 -22.05
N CYS A 37 -19.87 -1.83 -21.98
CA CYS A 37 -18.75 -1.69 -22.92
C CYS A 37 -18.34 -3.07 -23.45
N ILE A 38 -18.06 -3.17 -24.73
CA ILE A 38 -17.56 -4.38 -25.39
C ILE A 38 -16.20 -4.07 -26.01
N ILE A 39 -15.20 -4.91 -25.76
CA ILE A 39 -13.95 -4.87 -26.51
C ILE A 39 -14.00 -5.87 -27.67
N HIS A 40 -13.72 -5.38 -28.87
CA HIS A 40 -13.52 -6.19 -30.06
C HIS A 40 -12.04 -6.32 -30.33
N TYR A 41 -11.54 -7.54 -30.53
CA TYR A 41 -10.10 -7.76 -30.74
C TYR A 41 -9.84 -8.88 -31.76
N PHE A 42 -8.71 -8.79 -32.44
CA PHE A 42 -8.28 -9.76 -33.45
C PHE A 42 -6.75 -9.77 -33.59
N ALA A 43 -6.20 -10.82 -34.20
CA ALA A 43 -4.78 -10.84 -34.53
C ALA A 43 -4.54 -10.06 -35.85
N ARG A 44 -3.47 -9.30 -35.90
CA ARG A 44 -3.07 -8.55 -37.12
C ARG A 44 -2.99 -9.45 -38.38
N THR A 45 -2.61 -10.73 -38.17
CA THR A 45 -2.49 -11.73 -39.25
C THR A 45 -3.82 -12.36 -39.68
N THR A 46 -4.89 -12.20 -38.89
CA THR A 46 -6.21 -12.75 -39.17
C THR A 46 -7.30 -11.71 -38.90
N PRO A 47 -7.36 -10.60 -39.67
CA PRO A 47 -8.21 -9.45 -39.38
C PRO A 47 -9.71 -9.76 -39.44
N ASP A 48 -10.11 -10.80 -40.19
CA ASP A 48 -11.50 -11.20 -40.31
C ASP A 48 -12.03 -12.01 -39.12
N ASN A 49 -11.14 -12.53 -38.26
CA ASN A 49 -11.50 -13.29 -37.06
C ASN A 49 -11.61 -12.37 -35.84
N ILE A 50 -12.64 -11.51 -35.84
CA ILE A 50 -12.91 -10.58 -34.74
C ILE A 50 -13.63 -11.33 -33.63
N LYS A 51 -13.01 -11.31 -32.44
CA LYS A 51 -13.61 -11.77 -31.19
C LYS A 51 -14.12 -10.57 -30.39
N GLN A 52 -15.10 -10.80 -29.54
CA GLN A 52 -15.66 -9.78 -28.65
C GLN A 52 -15.74 -10.31 -27.21
N VAL A 53 -15.55 -9.41 -26.26
CA VAL A 53 -15.69 -9.68 -24.82
C VAL A 53 -16.41 -8.48 -24.20
N GLU A 54 -17.44 -8.74 -23.44
CA GLU A 54 -18.06 -7.74 -22.59
C GLU A 54 -17.08 -7.34 -21.48
N MET A 55 -16.96 -6.03 -21.24
CA MET A 55 -16.06 -5.50 -20.22
C MET A 55 -16.77 -5.44 -18.88
N ASN A 56 -16.13 -5.94 -17.82
CA ASN A 56 -16.69 -5.87 -16.48
C ASN A 56 -16.52 -4.46 -15.91
N PHE A 57 -17.56 -3.94 -15.29
CA PHE A 57 -17.46 -2.78 -14.41
C PHE A 57 -16.58 -3.14 -13.19
N VAL A 58 -15.61 -2.28 -12.87
CA VAL A 58 -14.65 -2.55 -11.77
C VAL A 58 -14.59 -1.46 -10.72
N TYR A 59 -14.63 -0.18 -11.11
CA TYR A 59 -14.52 0.95 -10.19
C TYR A 59 -15.45 2.09 -10.62
N ARG A 60 -15.83 2.93 -9.63
CA ARG A 60 -16.61 4.15 -9.84
C ARG A 60 -16.12 5.24 -8.90
N ASP A 61 -15.61 6.33 -9.42
CA ASP A 61 -15.32 7.53 -8.63
C ASP A 61 -16.43 8.61 -8.77
N ALA A 62 -16.15 9.83 -8.33
CA ALA A 62 -17.12 10.93 -8.39
C ALA A 62 -17.61 11.24 -9.81
N LEU A 63 -16.74 11.07 -10.82
CA LEU A 63 -16.97 11.54 -12.19
C LEU A 63 -17.01 10.42 -13.21
N PHE A 64 -16.38 9.26 -12.93
CA PHE A 64 -16.11 8.23 -13.93
C PHE A 64 -16.50 6.83 -13.48
N ASP A 65 -16.80 6.00 -14.48
CA ASP A 65 -16.91 4.55 -14.39
C ASP A 65 -15.74 3.91 -15.14
N TYR A 66 -15.22 2.81 -14.59
CA TYR A 66 -14.10 2.06 -15.14
C TYR A 66 -14.52 0.65 -15.49
N TYR A 67 -14.24 0.25 -16.73
CA TYR A 67 -14.55 -1.07 -17.28
C TYR A 67 -13.26 -1.79 -17.64
N GLN A 68 -13.19 -3.11 -17.36
CA GLN A 68 -12.00 -3.90 -17.60
C GLN A 68 -12.30 -5.21 -18.32
N ALA A 69 -11.45 -5.57 -19.27
CA ALA A 69 -11.45 -6.87 -19.93
C ALA A 69 -10.12 -7.59 -19.67
N ILE A 70 -10.20 -8.89 -19.39
CA ILE A 70 -9.04 -9.78 -19.24
C ILE A 70 -9.00 -10.72 -20.43
N LEU A 71 -8.08 -10.48 -21.35
CA LEU A 71 -7.90 -11.27 -22.56
C LEU A 71 -6.83 -12.35 -22.36
N ARG A 72 -7.25 -13.62 -22.40
CA ARG A 72 -6.35 -14.77 -22.26
C ARG A 72 -6.10 -15.40 -23.61
N PHE A 73 -4.83 -15.65 -23.93
CA PHE A 73 -4.37 -16.23 -25.19
C PHE A 73 -3.71 -17.59 -24.96
N HIS A 74 -3.81 -18.50 -25.94
CA HIS A 74 -3.11 -19.79 -25.88
C HIS A 74 -1.58 -19.66 -26.00
N GLN A 75 -1.13 -18.60 -26.71
CA GLN A 75 0.27 -18.28 -26.94
C GLN A 75 0.58 -16.88 -26.41
N THR A 76 1.86 -16.49 -26.42
CA THR A 76 2.32 -15.14 -26.08
C THR A 76 1.44 -14.08 -26.74
N ALA A 77 0.95 -13.14 -25.95
CA ALA A 77 0.16 -12.01 -26.44
C ALA A 77 1.02 -11.15 -27.37
N ARG A 78 0.62 -11.07 -28.65
CA ARG A 78 1.35 -10.31 -29.66
C ARG A 78 0.45 -9.91 -30.81
N TYR A 79 0.72 -8.75 -31.41
CA TYR A 79 0.07 -8.26 -32.63
C TYR A 79 -1.45 -8.28 -32.52
N ARG A 80 -1.99 -7.76 -31.39
CA ARG A 80 -3.43 -7.69 -31.14
C ARG A 80 -3.94 -6.30 -31.45
N LYS A 81 -4.88 -6.20 -32.39
CA LYS A 81 -5.63 -4.99 -32.67
C LYS A 81 -6.96 -5.05 -31.96
N TYR A 82 -7.44 -3.92 -31.46
CA TYR A 82 -8.71 -3.84 -30.75
C TYR A 82 -9.33 -2.44 -30.83
N TYR A 83 -10.62 -2.38 -30.53
CA TYR A 83 -11.44 -1.18 -30.40
C TYR A 83 -12.57 -1.45 -29.44
N PHE A 84 -13.23 -0.40 -28.99
CA PHE A 84 -14.32 -0.49 -28.04
C PHE A 84 -15.65 -0.16 -28.70
N GLU A 85 -16.72 -0.82 -28.25
CA GLU A 85 -18.10 -0.49 -28.52
C GLU A 85 -18.74 -0.06 -27.20
N LEU A 86 -19.25 1.16 -27.16
CA LEU A 86 -19.92 1.79 -26.03
C LEU A 86 -21.43 1.67 -26.26
N LEU A 87 -22.13 1.05 -25.31
CA LEU A 87 -23.57 0.81 -25.38
C LEU A 87 -24.33 1.89 -24.61
N SER A 88 -25.34 2.51 -25.25
CA SER A 88 -26.28 3.46 -24.69
C SER A 88 -27.60 3.32 -25.49
N ASP A 89 -28.27 4.39 -25.90
CA ASP A 89 -29.42 4.38 -26.83
C ASP A 89 -29.01 4.00 -28.27
N GLY A 90 -27.91 3.27 -28.41
CA GLY A 90 -27.26 2.83 -29.64
C GLY A 90 -25.80 2.54 -29.38
N SER A 91 -25.06 2.13 -30.41
CA SER A 91 -23.62 1.84 -30.30
C SER A 91 -22.77 2.99 -30.83
N ILE A 92 -21.74 3.37 -30.09
CA ILE A 92 -20.66 4.24 -30.54
C ILE A 92 -19.34 3.46 -30.42
N TYR A 93 -18.52 3.51 -31.45
CA TYR A 93 -17.23 2.84 -31.48
C TYR A 93 -16.11 3.82 -31.16
N PHE A 94 -15.23 3.44 -30.23
CA PHE A 94 -14.06 4.20 -29.84
C PHE A 94 -12.78 3.50 -30.32
N THR A 95 -11.92 4.26 -31.00
CA THR A 95 -10.69 3.79 -31.64
C THR A 95 -9.55 4.74 -31.32
N ALA A 96 -8.32 4.40 -31.68
CA ALA A 96 -7.18 5.31 -31.57
C ALA A 96 -7.32 6.58 -32.43
N TYR A 97 -8.26 6.61 -33.40
CA TYR A 97 -8.58 7.80 -34.20
C TYR A 97 -9.78 8.59 -33.66
N GLY A 98 -10.36 8.17 -32.52
CA GLY A 98 -11.54 8.79 -31.90
C GLY A 98 -12.82 8.00 -32.15
N PHE A 99 -13.96 8.68 -32.11
CA PHE A 99 -15.29 8.09 -32.09
C PHE A 99 -15.92 8.02 -33.49
N GLN A 100 -16.72 6.97 -33.70
CA GLN A 100 -17.49 6.80 -34.93
C GLN A 100 -18.77 5.97 -34.71
N LYS A 101 -19.82 6.25 -35.54
CA LYS A 101 -21.12 5.57 -35.43
C LYS A 101 -21.15 4.22 -36.15
N LYS A 102 -20.22 3.98 -37.07
CA LYS A 102 -20.14 2.73 -37.86
C LYS A 102 -19.00 1.87 -37.34
N LYS A 103 -19.13 0.56 -37.46
CA LYS A 103 -18.08 -0.40 -37.11
C LYS A 103 -16.76 -0.02 -37.78
N PRO A 104 -15.65 0.08 -37.00
CA PRO A 104 -14.36 0.54 -37.52
C PRO A 104 -13.76 -0.44 -38.54
N VAL A 105 -13.14 0.13 -39.59
CA VAL A 105 -12.31 -0.61 -40.55
C VAL A 105 -10.84 -0.23 -40.48
N LYS A 106 -10.50 0.78 -39.64
CA LYS A 106 -9.13 1.29 -39.41
C LYS A 106 -9.06 2.05 -38.07
N GLY A 107 -7.86 2.48 -37.68
CA GLY A 107 -7.66 3.29 -36.48
C GLY A 107 -7.70 2.48 -35.19
N TYR A 108 -7.38 1.19 -35.25
CA TYR A 108 -7.39 0.32 -34.07
C TYR A 108 -6.29 0.68 -33.09
N PHE A 109 -6.54 0.50 -31.80
CA PHE A 109 -5.49 0.35 -30.82
C PHE A 109 -4.71 -0.93 -31.12
N GLU A 110 -3.42 -0.99 -30.76
CA GLU A 110 -2.62 -2.17 -31.02
C GLU A 110 -1.68 -2.49 -29.85
N PHE A 111 -1.76 -3.73 -29.38
CA PHE A 111 -0.78 -4.32 -28.47
C PHE A 111 0.25 -5.12 -29.28
N LEU A 112 1.51 -4.72 -29.23
CA LEU A 112 2.54 -5.27 -30.12
C LEU A 112 3.11 -6.59 -29.63
N TYR A 113 3.64 -6.65 -28.41
CA TYR A 113 4.34 -7.84 -27.92
C TYR A 113 4.47 -7.87 -26.40
N ALA A 114 4.28 -9.05 -25.81
CA ALA A 114 4.46 -9.28 -24.37
C ALA A 114 5.96 -9.50 -24.04
N ASN A 115 6.66 -8.39 -23.74
CA ASN A 115 8.02 -8.42 -23.21
C ASN A 115 8.02 -8.78 -21.72
N GLU A 116 9.07 -9.44 -21.24
CA GLU A 116 9.21 -9.81 -19.82
C GLU A 116 9.20 -8.59 -18.89
N THR A 117 9.80 -7.51 -19.31
CA THR A 117 9.86 -6.25 -18.54
C THR A 117 8.51 -5.55 -18.40
N GLY A 118 7.55 -5.87 -19.28
CA GLY A 118 6.20 -5.30 -19.23
C GLY A 118 5.21 -6.13 -18.41
N ILE A 119 5.64 -7.26 -17.85
CA ILE A 119 4.80 -8.10 -17.00
C ILE A 119 4.90 -7.60 -15.56
N ILE A 120 3.75 -7.33 -14.95
CA ILE A 120 3.70 -6.99 -13.52
C ILE A 120 3.98 -8.25 -12.72
N LYS A 121 5.16 -8.29 -12.10
CA LYS A 121 5.62 -9.39 -11.25
C LYS A 121 5.85 -8.85 -9.84
N LEU A 122 5.03 -9.29 -8.92
CA LEU A 122 5.16 -9.03 -7.49
C LEU A 122 5.57 -10.31 -6.78
N PRO A 123 6.28 -10.23 -5.66
CA PRO A 123 6.48 -11.39 -4.81
C PRO A 123 5.11 -11.96 -4.38
N GLU A 124 4.89 -13.26 -4.54
CA GLU A 124 3.60 -13.88 -4.19
C GLU A 124 3.22 -13.61 -2.73
N TRP A 125 4.21 -13.62 -1.84
CA TRP A 125 4.03 -13.36 -0.43
C TRP A 125 3.59 -11.92 -0.11
N SER A 126 3.81 -10.93 -0.99
CA SER A 126 3.61 -9.50 -0.67
C SER A 126 2.16 -9.05 -0.63
N GLN A 127 1.22 -9.87 -1.10
CA GLN A 127 -0.18 -9.50 -1.19
C GLN A 127 -0.94 -9.83 0.09
N GLY A 128 -1.62 -8.83 0.64
CA GLY A 128 -2.48 -9.02 1.81
C GLY A 128 -1.77 -9.23 3.15
N GLN A 129 -0.46 -9.01 3.21
CA GLN A 129 0.36 -9.15 4.42
C GLN A 129 0.01 -8.11 5.47
N VAL A 130 0.30 -8.42 6.72
CA VAL A 130 0.24 -7.48 7.83
C VAL A 130 1.66 -7.06 8.20
N PHE A 131 1.96 -5.79 7.96
CA PHE A 131 3.24 -5.19 8.32
C PHE A 131 3.22 -4.64 9.75
N TYR A 132 4.42 -4.61 10.36
CA TYR A 132 4.63 -3.91 11.61
C TYR A 132 5.87 -3.03 11.48
N GLN A 133 5.68 -1.73 11.58
CA GLN A 133 6.77 -0.75 11.50
C GLN A 133 7.40 -0.54 12.86
N ILE A 134 8.72 -0.68 12.94
CA ILE A 134 9.50 -0.48 14.15
C ILE A 134 10.45 0.70 13.98
N PHE A 135 10.39 1.65 14.89
CA PHE A 135 11.43 2.65 15.10
C PHE A 135 12.42 2.09 16.15
N PRO A 136 13.60 1.56 15.74
CA PRO A 136 14.43 0.72 16.61
C PRO A 136 14.80 1.36 17.93
N GLU A 137 15.18 2.63 17.90
CA GLU A 137 15.64 3.40 19.06
C GLU A 137 14.55 3.55 20.16
N ARG A 138 13.26 3.36 19.81
CA ARG A 138 12.10 3.54 20.71
C ARG A 138 11.34 2.24 20.98
N PHE A 139 11.77 1.10 20.44
CA PHE A 139 10.99 -0.13 20.54
C PHE A 139 11.33 -0.96 21.79
N ALA A 140 12.58 -1.36 21.96
CA ALA A 140 13.03 -2.11 23.13
C ALA A 140 14.55 -2.02 23.29
N ASN A 141 15.03 -1.77 24.52
CA ASN A 141 16.45 -1.81 24.87
C ASN A 141 16.79 -3.23 25.37
N GLY A 142 17.59 -3.97 24.61
CA GLY A 142 17.99 -5.34 24.92
C GLY A 142 19.43 -5.47 25.39
N ASP A 143 20.27 -4.48 25.10
CA ASP A 143 21.67 -4.44 25.51
C ASP A 143 22.07 -3.07 26.03
N PHE A 144 22.14 -2.93 27.35
CA PHE A 144 22.56 -1.67 27.99
C PHE A 144 24.02 -1.31 27.74
N ALA A 145 24.84 -2.25 27.22
CA ALA A 145 26.25 -1.99 26.97
C ALA A 145 26.51 -1.24 25.66
N ASN A 146 25.57 -1.28 24.72
CA ASN A 146 25.67 -0.56 23.46
C ASN A 146 24.97 0.81 23.47
N ASN A 147 24.38 1.20 24.60
CA ASN A 147 23.68 2.47 24.73
C ASN A 147 24.58 3.65 24.33
N PRO A 148 24.05 4.61 23.56
CA PRO A 148 24.72 5.88 23.30
C PRO A 148 25.03 6.64 24.58
N ASP A 149 26.06 7.51 24.55
CA ASP A 149 26.31 8.44 25.64
C ASP A 149 25.07 9.29 25.95
N LEU A 150 24.77 9.52 27.21
CA LEU A 150 23.64 10.32 27.69
C LEU A 150 22.26 9.75 27.33
N VAL A 151 22.13 8.41 27.21
CA VAL A 151 20.82 7.76 27.06
C VAL A 151 19.89 8.19 28.19
N GLN A 152 18.63 8.50 27.81
CA GLN A 152 17.58 8.91 28.76
C GLN A 152 16.86 7.68 29.33
N PRO A 153 16.22 7.79 30.50
CA PRO A 153 15.34 6.73 31.01
C PRO A 153 14.26 6.37 30.01
N TRP A 154 13.99 5.05 29.88
CA TRP A 154 12.95 4.55 28.98
C TRP A 154 11.58 5.18 29.27
N GLY A 155 10.92 5.71 28.23
CA GLY A 155 9.65 6.41 28.37
C GLY A 155 9.76 7.92 28.63
N THR A 156 10.98 8.48 28.68
CA THR A 156 11.15 9.96 28.69
C THR A 156 10.46 10.56 27.45
N LYS A 157 9.91 11.77 27.60
CA LYS A 157 9.31 12.47 26.46
C LYS A 157 10.30 12.58 25.30
N PRO A 158 9.92 12.14 24.10
CA PRO A 158 10.83 12.20 22.96
C PRO A 158 11.13 13.63 22.54
N ASP A 159 12.36 13.88 22.14
CA ASP A 159 12.79 15.05 21.40
C ASP A 159 13.68 14.61 20.23
N ARG A 160 14.17 15.57 19.43
CA ARG A 160 14.92 15.25 18.21
C ARG A 160 16.33 14.72 18.48
N ASP A 161 16.88 15.00 19.66
CA ASP A 161 18.29 14.75 19.99
C ASP A 161 18.47 13.68 21.06
N ASN A 162 17.41 13.30 21.81
CA ASN A 162 17.52 12.33 22.87
C ASN A 162 17.52 10.88 22.37
N PHE A 163 18.20 10.02 23.13
CA PHE A 163 18.28 8.58 22.91
C PHE A 163 17.68 7.82 24.09
N MET A 164 17.00 6.70 23.81
CA MET A 164 16.43 5.79 24.81
C MET A 164 17.11 4.42 24.80
N GLY A 165 17.97 4.17 23.80
CA GLY A 165 18.78 2.96 23.71
C GLY A 165 18.06 1.72 23.22
N GLY A 166 16.97 1.86 22.46
CA GLY A 166 16.38 0.71 21.77
C GLY A 166 17.33 0.14 20.73
N ASP A 167 17.36 -1.21 20.56
CA ASP A 167 18.37 -1.91 19.78
C ASP A 167 17.85 -3.21 19.12
N LEU A 168 18.69 -3.85 18.30
CA LEU A 168 18.37 -5.08 17.58
C LEU A 168 18.11 -6.26 18.53
N LYS A 169 18.84 -6.34 19.62
CA LYS A 169 18.67 -7.38 20.64
C LYS A 169 17.34 -7.24 21.37
N GLY A 170 16.91 -6.02 21.64
CA GLY A 170 15.59 -5.73 22.19
C GLY A 170 14.47 -6.13 21.23
N ILE A 171 14.62 -5.83 19.94
CA ILE A 171 13.66 -6.27 18.92
C ILE A 171 13.59 -7.81 18.90
N ARG A 172 14.75 -8.48 18.90
CA ARG A 172 14.81 -9.95 18.91
C ARG A 172 14.10 -10.56 20.11
N GLN A 173 14.24 -9.96 21.30
CA GLN A 173 13.56 -10.41 22.53
C GLN A 173 12.04 -10.26 22.47
N LYS A 174 11.51 -9.45 21.55
CA LYS A 174 10.08 -9.17 21.40
C LYS A 174 9.42 -9.85 20.19
N LEU A 175 10.12 -10.72 19.49
CA LEU A 175 9.57 -11.42 18.33
C LEU A 175 8.36 -12.30 18.65
N ASP A 176 8.31 -12.92 19.84
CA ASP A 176 7.14 -13.70 20.27
C ASP A 176 5.89 -12.83 20.37
N TYR A 177 6.03 -11.58 20.81
CA TYR A 177 4.94 -10.60 20.84
C TYR A 177 4.38 -10.31 19.45
N LEU A 178 5.25 -10.16 18.47
CA LEU A 178 4.86 -9.88 17.08
C LEU A 178 4.21 -11.10 16.42
N GLU A 179 4.74 -12.30 16.69
CA GLU A 179 4.14 -13.57 16.25
C GLU A 179 2.75 -13.77 16.85
N GLU A 180 2.58 -13.55 18.16
CA GLU A 180 1.28 -13.62 18.85
C GLU A 180 0.27 -12.60 18.32
N LEU A 181 0.74 -11.43 17.88
CA LEU A 181 -0.11 -10.41 17.25
C LEU A 181 -0.55 -10.85 15.85
N GLY A 182 0.24 -11.70 15.18
CA GLY A 182 -0.02 -12.20 13.82
C GLY A 182 0.67 -11.35 12.74
N ILE A 183 1.85 -10.82 13.01
CA ILE A 183 2.61 -10.03 12.04
C ILE A 183 3.27 -10.93 11.00
N ASP A 184 3.18 -10.54 9.73
CA ASP A 184 3.82 -11.26 8.61
C ASP A 184 5.16 -10.66 8.21
N CYS A 185 5.29 -9.33 8.32
CA CYS A 185 6.49 -8.63 7.86
C CYS A 185 6.84 -7.45 8.77
N ILE A 186 8.10 -7.39 9.18
CA ILE A 186 8.65 -6.27 9.96
C ILE A 186 9.30 -5.27 9.01
N TYR A 187 8.95 -4.00 9.12
CA TYR A 187 9.67 -2.92 8.50
C TYR A 187 10.46 -2.17 9.58
N LEU A 188 11.79 -2.15 9.44
CA LEU A 188 12.68 -1.39 10.31
C LEU A 188 12.97 -0.01 9.72
N ASN A 189 12.70 1.06 10.48
CA ASN A 189 13.27 2.37 10.19
C ASN A 189 14.80 2.29 10.15
N PRO A 190 15.54 3.30 9.63
CA PRO A 190 16.96 3.17 9.32
C PRO A 190 17.80 2.66 10.50
N ILE A 191 18.72 1.73 10.19
CA ILE A 191 19.61 1.10 11.19
C ILE A 191 21.09 1.32 10.89
N PHE A 192 21.40 1.98 9.77
CA PHE A 192 22.78 2.23 9.37
C PHE A 192 23.42 3.33 10.20
N GLU A 193 24.76 3.36 10.19
CA GLU A 193 25.53 4.33 10.98
C GLU A 193 25.12 5.78 10.68
N GLY A 194 24.82 6.54 11.73
CA GLY A 194 24.38 7.93 11.62
C GLY A 194 24.25 8.60 12.98
N ASP A 195 24.44 9.93 13.04
CA ASP A 195 24.54 10.69 14.29
C ASP A 195 23.21 10.82 15.05
N PHE A 196 22.06 10.81 14.35
CA PHE A 196 20.76 11.09 14.95
C PHE A 196 20.05 9.81 15.39
N ASN A 197 19.10 9.94 16.32
CA ASN A 197 18.30 8.81 16.79
C ASN A 197 17.47 8.15 15.68
N HIS A 198 17.07 8.90 14.65
CA HIS A 198 16.29 8.44 13.51
C HIS A 198 17.10 7.78 12.37
N LYS A 199 18.44 7.96 12.35
CA LYS A 199 19.41 7.41 11.38
C LYS A 199 19.19 7.78 9.90
N TYR A 200 18.28 8.69 9.58
CA TYR A 200 18.09 9.18 8.18
C TYR A 200 19.29 10.00 7.66
N ALA A 201 20.15 10.53 8.51
CA ALA A 201 21.42 11.13 8.11
C ALA A 201 22.52 10.06 8.07
N THR A 202 22.40 9.09 7.17
CA THR A 202 23.30 7.92 7.06
C THR A 202 24.72 8.33 6.68
N THR A 203 25.71 7.84 7.41
CA THR A 203 27.14 8.12 7.20
C THR A 203 27.94 6.94 6.67
N ASP A 204 27.45 5.72 6.87
CA ASP A 204 27.99 4.49 6.27
C ASP A 204 26.86 3.47 6.01
N TYR A 205 26.61 3.15 4.76
CA TYR A 205 25.54 2.24 4.32
C TYR A 205 25.87 0.75 4.47
N TYR A 206 27.12 0.42 4.83
CA TYR A 206 27.59 -0.97 5.03
C TYR A 206 27.79 -1.33 6.50
N ARG A 207 27.50 -0.39 7.41
CA ARG A 207 27.64 -0.58 8.86
C ARG A 207 26.32 -0.35 9.57
N ILE A 208 26.02 -1.26 10.50
CA ILE A 208 24.97 -1.04 11.49
C ILE A 208 25.49 -0.01 12.49
N ASP A 209 24.61 0.89 12.93
CA ASP A 209 24.94 1.84 13.98
C ASP A 209 25.30 1.10 15.29
N SER A 210 26.38 1.49 15.92
CA SER A 210 26.89 0.81 17.12
C SER A 210 25.91 0.85 18.30
N GLY A 211 25.04 1.86 18.36
CA GLY A 211 23.98 1.95 19.35
C GLY A 211 22.82 0.98 19.10
N PHE A 212 22.74 0.40 17.90
CA PHE A 212 21.76 -0.65 17.58
C PHE A 212 22.35 -2.05 17.66
N GLY A 213 23.67 -2.18 17.54
CA GLY A 213 24.34 -3.46 17.57
C GLY A 213 25.39 -3.63 16.47
N ASN A 214 25.55 -4.85 15.99
CA ASN A 214 26.56 -5.24 15.03
C ASN A 214 26.01 -6.20 13.96
N LYS A 215 26.90 -6.65 13.06
CA LYS A 215 26.53 -7.52 11.93
C LYS A 215 26.08 -8.92 12.35
N GLU A 216 26.61 -9.41 13.45
CA GLU A 216 26.25 -10.70 14.03
C GLU A 216 24.83 -10.62 14.61
N GLU A 217 24.51 -9.55 15.32
CA GLU A 217 23.20 -9.36 15.95
C GLU A 217 22.08 -9.14 14.91
N ILE A 218 22.36 -8.42 13.81
CA ILE A 218 21.36 -8.30 12.73
C ILE A 218 21.15 -9.62 12.02
N SER A 219 22.20 -10.41 11.82
CA SER A 219 22.10 -11.76 11.22
C SER A 219 21.26 -12.68 12.10
N ASP A 220 21.49 -12.66 13.42
CA ASP A 220 20.71 -13.41 14.41
C ASP A 220 19.24 -12.97 14.44
N LEU A 221 18.99 -11.67 14.37
CA LEU A 221 17.63 -11.12 14.32
C LEU A 221 16.89 -11.61 13.07
N ILE A 222 17.49 -11.47 11.89
CA ILE A 222 16.88 -11.89 10.61
C ILE A 222 16.60 -13.40 10.62
N SER A 223 17.56 -14.20 11.08
CA SER A 223 17.39 -15.65 11.21
C SER A 223 16.23 -16.01 12.13
N ALA A 224 16.07 -15.30 13.25
CA ALA A 224 14.97 -15.52 14.20
C ALA A 224 13.61 -15.09 13.62
N ILE A 225 13.56 -14.00 12.85
CA ILE A 225 12.37 -13.53 12.13
C ILE A 225 11.92 -14.59 11.13
N HIS A 226 12.84 -15.07 10.29
CA HIS A 226 12.55 -16.11 9.30
C HIS A 226 12.14 -17.45 9.95
N ALA A 227 12.76 -17.82 11.09
CA ALA A 227 12.38 -19.03 11.83
C ALA A 227 10.93 -19.01 12.33
N LYS A 228 10.34 -17.82 12.51
CA LYS A 228 8.92 -17.61 12.85
C LYS A 228 8.00 -17.45 11.63
N GLY A 229 8.55 -17.61 10.41
CA GLY A 229 7.80 -17.42 9.17
C GLY A 229 7.54 -15.97 8.80
N MET A 230 8.04 -15.01 9.56
CA MET A 230 7.97 -13.58 9.28
C MET A 230 9.05 -13.14 8.29
N ARG A 231 8.91 -11.94 7.75
CA ARG A 231 9.83 -11.29 6.81
C ARG A 231 10.32 -9.97 7.35
N ILE A 232 11.34 -9.39 6.70
CA ILE A 232 11.94 -8.14 7.11
C ILE A 232 12.28 -7.23 5.94
N LEU A 233 11.90 -5.95 6.05
CA LEU A 233 12.32 -4.89 5.14
C LEU A 233 13.23 -3.91 5.87
N PHE A 234 14.26 -3.44 5.16
CA PHE A 234 15.10 -2.34 5.62
C PHE A 234 14.68 -1.03 4.98
N ASP A 235 15.04 0.08 5.64
CA ASP A 235 14.86 1.42 5.10
C ASP A 235 16.08 1.83 4.27
N GLY A 236 15.85 2.19 3.02
CA GLY A 236 16.86 2.63 2.06
C GLY A 236 16.83 4.15 1.88
N VAL A 237 17.70 4.86 2.56
CA VAL A 237 17.83 6.31 2.49
C VAL A 237 18.84 6.68 1.40
N PHE A 238 18.37 6.84 0.15
CA PHE A 238 19.24 7.04 -1.01
C PHE A 238 19.09 8.42 -1.66
N ASN A 239 18.06 9.18 -1.29
CA ASN A 239 17.87 10.55 -1.73
C ASN A 239 18.92 11.51 -1.17
N HIS A 240 19.41 11.24 0.02
CA HIS A 240 20.38 12.07 0.76
C HIS A 240 21.27 11.20 1.65
N CYS A 241 22.31 11.80 2.20
CA CYS A 241 23.19 11.15 3.19
C CYS A 241 23.41 12.07 4.39
N GLY A 242 24.14 11.60 5.39
CA GLY A 242 24.65 12.46 6.47
C GLY A 242 25.87 13.26 6.04
N ILE A 243 26.09 14.45 6.63
CA ILE A 243 27.26 15.27 6.34
C ILE A 243 28.59 14.56 6.60
N LYS A 244 28.64 13.57 7.50
CA LYS A 244 29.84 12.77 7.78
C LYS A 244 30.07 11.62 6.79
N PHE A 245 29.21 11.45 5.79
CA PHE A 245 29.43 10.47 4.72
C PHE A 245 30.77 10.71 4.05
N ALA A 246 31.64 9.70 3.99
CA ALA A 246 33.02 9.86 3.56
C ALA A 246 33.20 10.53 2.18
N PRO A 247 32.40 10.18 1.13
CA PRO A 247 32.44 10.91 -0.14
C PRO A 247 32.10 12.40 -0.02
N PHE A 248 31.14 12.79 0.84
CA PHE A 248 30.79 14.19 1.05
C PHE A 248 31.91 14.94 1.77
N GLN A 249 32.52 14.32 2.78
CA GLN A 249 33.68 14.90 3.49
C GLN A 249 34.89 15.07 2.56
N ASP A 250 35.08 14.19 1.60
CA ASP A 250 36.11 14.36 0.56
C ASP A 250 35.84 15.61 -0.30
N VAL A 251 34.57 15.86 -0.68
CA VAL A 251 34.18 17.07 -1.43
C VAL A 251 34.42 18.34 -0.60
N VAL A 252 34.03 18.34 0.66
CA VAL A 252 34.27 19.49 1.57
C VAL A 252 35.76 19.79 1.69
N LYS A 253 36.60 18.75 1.81
CA LYS A 253 38.05 18.90 1.99
C LYS A 253 38.79 19.27 0.70
N ASN A 254 38.45 18.64 -0.42
CA ASN A 254 39.23 18.71 -1.67
C ASN A 254 38.58 19.59 -2.75
N GLY A 255 37.36 20.08 -2.53
CA GLY A 255 36.62 20.97 -3.45
C GLY A 255 36.48 20.37 -4.83
N GLU A 256 36.78 21.17 -5.88
CA GLU A 256 36.72 20.76 -7.27
C GLU A 256 37.64 19.59 -7.63
N ALA A 257 38.68 19.32 -6.82
CA ALA A 257 39.61 18.20 -7.04
C ALA A 257 39.06 16.85 -6.52
N SER A 258 37.95 16.87 -5.79
CA SER A 258 37.33 15.64 -5.32
C SER A 258 36.76 14.80 -6.46
N LYS A 259 37.04 13.49 -6.45
CA LYS A 259 36.43 12.54 -7.39
C LYS A 259 34.94 12.34 -7.17
N TYR A 260 34.42 12.76 -6.02
CA TYR A 260 33.01 12.63 -5.62
C TYR A 260 32.20 13.90 -5.84
N LYS A 261 32.77 14.98 -6.40
CA LYS A 261 32.07 16.27 -6.56
C LYS A 261 30.74 16.15 -7.30
N ASP A 262 30.67 15.26 -8.30
CA ASP A 262 29.49 15.04 -9.12
C ASP A 262 28.47 14.05 -8.46
N TRP A 263 28.78 13.55 -7.26
CA TRP A 263 27.85 12.72 -6.47
C TRP A 263 26.80 13.54 -5.73
N PHE A 264 27.03 14.85 -5.65
CA PHE A 264 26.17 15.81 -4.94
C PHE A 264 25.84 16.98 -5.85
N TYR A 265 24.82 17.75 -5.46
CA TYR A 265 24.49 19.01 -6.13
C TYR A 265 25.22 20.14 -5.41
N ILE A 266 26.45 20.45 -5.83
CA ILE A 266 27.28 21.53 -5.28
C ILE A 266 27.00 22.82 -6.03
N THR A 267 26.75 23.92 -5.31
CA THR A 267 26.44 25.23 -5.87
C THR A 267 27.66 26.15 -5.97
N SER A 268 28.62 25.99 -5.07
CA SER A 268 29.88 26.78 -5.07
C SER A 268 31.04 26.05 -4.38
N PHE A 269 32.26 26.42 -4.72
CA PHE A 269 33.50 25.94 -4.10
C PHE A 269 34.33 27.12 -3.54
N PRO A 270 35.01 26.94 -2.40
CA PRO A 270 35.06 25.77 -1.54
C PRO A 270 33.68 25.50 -0.89
N VAL A 271 33.38 24.23 -0.61
CA VAL A 271 32.10 23.86 0.05
C VAL A 271 32.17 24.21 1.53
N GLU A 272 31.29 25.12 1.97
CA GLU A 272 31.12 25.47 3.38
C GLU A 272 29.72 25.03 3.86
N ILE A 273 29.71 24.10 4.81
CA ILE A 273 28.47 23.52 5.36
C ILE A 273 27.55 24.59 5.95
N THR A 274 28.11 25.65 6.51
CA THR A 274 27.36 26.77 7.10
C THR A 274 26.67 27.67 6.08
N HIS A 275 27.14 27.69 4.83
CA HIS A 275 26.65 28.58 3.78
C HIS A 275 25.67 27.94 2.79
N TYR A 276 25.36 26.64 2.95
CA TYR A 276 24.54 25.90 1.98
C TYR A 276 25.11 25.91 0.56
N ASP A 277 26.40 25.63 0.40
CA ASP A 277 27.04 25.52 -0.91
C ASP A 277 26.69 24.20 -1.63
N TYR A 278 25.61 23.56 -1.23
CA TYR A 278 25.08 22.31 -1.77
C TYR A 278 23.58 22.19 -1.51
N GLU A 279 22.88 21.39 -2.32
CA GLU A 279 21.49 21.03 -2.06
C GLU A 279 21.36 20.03 -0.91
N CYS A 280 20.26 20.10 -0.18
CA CYS A 280 19.92 19.19 0.92
C CYS A 280 18.44 18.81 0.89
N VAL A 281 18.06 17.76 1.61
CA VAL A 281 16.64 17.42 1.76
C VAL A 281 15.95 18.47 2.63
N GLY A 282 14.86 19.05 2.13
CA GLY A 282 14.17 20.14 2.81
C GLY A 282 15.10 21.29 3.20
N ALA A 283 15.11 21.68 4.46
CA ALA A 283 15.98 22.71 5.03
C ALA A 283 17.10 22.14 5.94
N TYR A 284 17.37 20.84 5.84
CA TYR A 284 18.27 20.14 6.77
C TYR A 284 19.70 20.05 6.23
N LYS A 285 20.57 21.03 6.59
CA LYS A 285 21.99 21.11 6.17
C LYS A 285 22.79 19.84 6.45
N TYR A 286 22.42 19.09 7.46
CA TYR A 286 23.11 17.85 7.83
C TYR A 286 22.74 16.64 6.95
N MET A 287 21.87 16.85 5.96
CA MET A 287 21.44 15.83 5.00
C MET A 287 21.66 16.28 3.53
N PRO A 288 22.91 16.27 3.03
CA PRO A 288 23.22 16.61 1.64
C PRO A 288 22.49 15.71 0.66
N LYS A 289 21.91 16.31 -0.40
CA LYS A 289 21.21 15.58 -1.45
C LYS A 289 22.19 14.86 -2.38
N MET A 290 21.89 13.58 -2.64
CA MET A 290 22.67 12.76 -3.57
C MET A 290 22.23 12.99 -5.02
N ASN A 291 23.18 13.10 -5.94
CA ASN A 291 22.93 13.14 -7.37
C ASN A 291 22.67 11.71 -7.91
N THR A 292 21.48 11.20 -7.71
CA THR A 292 21.08 9.84 -8.11
C THR A 292 20.95 9.68 -9.65
N GLY A 293 20.97 10.76 -10.41
CA GLY A 293 21.15 10.75 -11.88
C GLY A 293 22.57 10.38 -12.31
N ASN A 294 23.57 10.48 -11.42
CA ASN A 294 24.94 10.08 -11.71
C ASN A 294 25.09 8.54 -11.73
N PRO A 295 25.66 7.95 -12.83
CA PRO A 295 25.82 6.49 -12.93
C PRO A 295 26.68 5.85 -11.83
N GLU A 296 27.66 6.58 -11.25
CA GLU A 296 28.47 6.06 -10.16
C GLU A 296 27.66 5.98 -8.85
N VAL A 297 26.85 7.00 -8.57
CA VAL A 297 25.94 7.01 -7.42
C VAL A 297 24.90 5.90 -7.53
N ARG A 298 24.31 5.71 -8.73
CA ARG A 298 23.37 4.60 -8.96
C ARG A 298 24.02 3.25 -8.69
N ARG A 299 25.20 3.02 -9.24
CA ARG A 299 25.96 1.78 -9.02
C ARG A 299 26.22 1.55 -7.55
N TYR A 300 26.68 2.58 -6.83
CA TYR A 300 26.96 2.50 -5.41
C TYR A 300 25.71 2.05 -4.61
N PHE A 301 24.56 2.69 -4.82
CA PHE A 301 23.36 2.32 -4.10
C PHE A 301 22.77 0.96 -4.51
N ILE A 302 22.87 0.58 -5.77
CA ILE A 302 22.49 -0.77 -6.22
C ILE A 302 23.39 -1.82 -5.55
N GLU A 303 24.69 -1.56 -5.40
CA GLU A 303 25.63 -2.44 -4.68
C GLU A 303 25.30 -2.51 -3.18
N VAL A 304 24.89 -1.41 -2.54
CA VAL A 304 24.40 -1.41 -1.15
C VAL A 304 23.16 -2.28 -1.03
N MET A 305 22.19 -2.10 -1.91
CA MET A 305 20.95 -2.89 -1.89
C MET A 305 21.22 -4.39 -2.09
N ASP A 306 22.05 -4.74 -3.08
CA ASP A 306 22.45 -6.12 -3.36
C ASP A 306 23.21 -6.74 -2.19
N TYR A 307 24.11 -5.99 -1.53
CA TYR A 307 24.89 -6.44 -0.39
C TYR A 307 24.00 -6.94 0.76
N TRP A 308 23.03 -6.15 1.20
CA TRP A 308 22.16 -6.52 2.32
C TRP A 308 21.22 -7.68 1.99
N ILE A 309 20.75 -7.76 0.74
CA ILE A 309 19.95 -8.91 0.28
C ILE A 309 20.81 -10.18 0.23
N ARG A 310 22.01 -10.10 -0.36
CA ARG A 310 22.88 -11.26 -0.56
C ARG A 310 23.45 -11.80 0.75
N GLU A 311 23.99 -10.92 1.60
CA GLU A 311 24.72 -11.32 2.80
C GLU A 311 23.79 -11.59 3.98
N TYR A 312 22.65 -10.89 4.07
CA TYR A 312 21.76 -10.99 5.23
C TYR A 312 20.37 -11.51 4.90
N GLN A 313 20.05 -11.70 3.62
CA GLN A 313 18.78 -12.29 3.17
C GLN A 313 17.55 -11.48 3.61
N ILE A 314 17.65 -10.15 3.64
CA ILE A 314 16.47 -9.31 3.84
C ILE A 314 15.45 -9.54 2.70
N ASP A 315 14.17 -9.38 2.98
CA ASP A 315 13.09 -9.68 2.04
C ASP A 315 12.71 -8.49 1.15
N GLY A 316 13.30 -7.34 1.38
CA GLY A 316 13.08 -6.15 0.54
C GLY A 316 13.48 -4.83 1.20
N TRP A 317 13.03 -3.76 0.57
CA TRP A 317 13.35 -2.39 0.93
C TRP A 317 12.12 -1.51 0.98
N ARG A 318 12.01 -0.68 2.00
CA ARG A 318 11.24 0.56 1.94
C ARG A 318 12.22 1.66 1.53
N LEU A 319 11.87 2.44 0.53
CA LEU A 319 12.75 3.41 -0.11
C LEU A 319 12.28 4.82 0.23
N ASP A 320 13.12 5.51 0.98
CA ASP A 320 12.87 6.84 1.53
C ASP A 320 12.81 7.90 0.44
N VAL A 321 11.86 8.84 0.55
CA VAL A 321 11.66 9.98 -0.38
C VAL A 321 11.81 9.57 -1.85
N SER A 322 11.12 8.50 -2.25
CA SER A 322 11.34 7.83 -3.55
C SER A 322 10.99 8.69 -4.76
N ASP A 323 10.12 9.66 -4.60
CA ASP A 323 9.66 10.58 -5.64
C ASP A 323 10.62 11.75 -5.91
N GLU A 324 11.62 11.97 -5.05
CA GLU A 324 12.70 12.93 -5.27
C GLU A 324 13.99 12.31 -5.84
N VAL A 325 14.05 11.00 -5.90
CA VAL A 325 15.18 10.23 -6.46
C VAL A 325 15.01 10.12 -7.98
N ASP A 326 16.12 10.25 -8.73
CA ASP A 326 16.10 10.09 -10.19
C ASP A 326 15.56 8.70 -10.58
N GLU A 327 14.59 8.69 -11.47
CA GLU A 327 13.86 7.48 -11.88
C GLU A 327 14.77 6.37 -12.40
N SER A 328 15.92 6.73 -13.01
CA SER A 328 16.89 5.77 -13.54
C SER A 328 17.54 4.90 -12.46
N LEU A 329 17.68 5.39 -11.21
CA LEU A 329 18.14 4.56 -10.11
C LEU A 329 17.14 3.42 -9.82
N TRP A 330 15.85 3.74 -9.77
CA TRP A 330 14.83 2.74 -9.47
C TRP A 330 14.67 1.71 -10.59
N GLU A 331 14.76 2.14 -11.86
CA GLU A 331 14.68 1.24 -13.01
C GLU A 331 15.87 0.28 -13.08
N GLU A 332 17.10 0.80 -12.89
CA GLU A 332 18.32 -0.03 -12.85
C GLU A 332 18.32 -0.95 -11.62
N ALA A 333 17.97 -0.45 -10.44
CA ALA A 333 17.89 -1.23 -9.22
C ALA A 333 16.89 -2.38 -9.37
N ARG A 334 15.66 -2.09 -9.82
CA ARG A 334 14.66 -3.13 -10.05
C ARG A 334 15.17 -4.19 -11.03
N LEU A 335 15.73 -3.78 -12.17
CA LEU A 335 16.23 -4.71 -13.19
C LEU A 335 17.31 -5.63 -12.62
N VAL A 336 18.29 -5.09 -11.92
CA VAL A 336 19.40 -5.85 -11.33
C VAL A 336 18.89 -6.77 -10.20
N LEU A 337 18.18 -6.20 -9.24
CA LEU A 337 17.78 -6.93 -8.04
C LEU A 337 16.73 -8.00 -8.34
N LYS A 338 15.68 -7.69 -9.12
CA LYS A 338 14.65 -8.69 -9.46
C LYS A 338 15.16 -9.81 -10.38
N SER A 339 16.22 -9.56 -11.16
CA SER A 339 16.83 -10.61 -11.96
C SER A 339 17.56 -11.65 -11.09
N ARG A 340 18.09 -11.25 -9.94
CA ARG A 340 18.83 -12.09 -8.98
C ARG A 340 17.91 -12.65 -7.88
N TYR A 341 17.00 -11.80 -7.40
CA TYR A 341 16.14 -12.04 -6.24
C TYR A 341 14.69 -11.71 -6.59
N PRO A 342 13.99 -12.57 -7.35
CA PRO A 342 12.64 -12.25 -7.85
C PRO A 342 11.60 -12.04 -6.74
N ASN A 343 11.86 -12.54 -5.53
CA ASN A 343 10.94 -12.50 -4.40
C ASN A 343 11.19 -11.35 -3.42
N ILE A 344 12.10 -10.41 -3.70
CA ILE A 344 12.24 -9.21 -2.87
C ILE A 344 11.11 -8.22 -3.14
N LEU A 345 10.74 -7.44 -2.13
CA LEU A 345 9.73 -6.40 -2.21
C LEU A 345 10.38 -5.01 -2.23
N LEU A 346 9.92 -4.14 -3.13
CA LEU A 346 10.36 -2.75 -3.21
C LEU A 346 9.14 -1.84 -2.96
N ILE A 347 9.13 -1.17 -1.81
CA ILE A 347 8.08 -0.22 -1.41
C ILE A 347 8.65 1.19 -1.46
N GLY A 348 8.07 2.08 -2.27
CA GLY A 348 8.47 3.48 -2.32
C GLY A 348 7.70 4.33 -1.31
N GLU A 349 8.37 5.25 -0.63
CA GLU A 349 7.68 6.31 0.05
C GLU A 349 7.34 7.43 -0.93
N THR A 350 6.09 7.85 -0.91
CA THR A 350 5.57 9.06 -1.57
C THR A 350 4.32 9.49 -0.83
N TRP A 351 4.12 10.79 -0.69
CA TRP A 351 2.94 11.35 -0.02
C TRP A 351 1.76 11.59 -0.97
N GLY A 352 1.99 11.43 -2.26
CA GLY A 352 1.00 11.58 -3.32
C GLY A 352 0.53 10.25 -3.91
N SER A 353 0.00 10.32 -5.13
CA SER A 353 -0.49 9.14 -5.85
C SER A 353 0.61 8.16 -6.26
N GLY A 354 1.89 8.58 -6.33
CA GLY A 354 2.99 7.71 -6.70
C GLY A 354 2.90 7.07 -8.08
N LEU A 355 2.11 7.62 -8.99
CA LEU A 355 1.94 7.06 -10.35
C LEU A 355 3.26 6.93 -11.12
N CYS A 356 4.19 7.85 -10.91
CA CYS A 356 5.51 7.79 -11.51
C CYS A 356 6.32 6.58 -11.01
N LEU A 357 6.13 6.16 -9.77
CA LEU A 357 6.82 5.02 -9.16
C LEU A 357 6.17 3.68 -9.52
N MET A 358 4.86 3.66 -9.78
CA MET A 358 4.03 2.47 -9.93
C MET A 358 3.76 2.09 -11.39
N ASN A 359 4.73 2.30 -12.28
CA ASN A 359 4.59 2.03 -13.72
C ASN A 359 4.97 0.60 -14.15
N GLY A 360 5.24 -0.30 -13.19
CA GLY A 360 5.65 -1.69 -13.44
C GLY A 360 7.16 -1.89 -13.60
N THR A 361 7.95 -0.80 -13.72
CA THR A 361 9.41 -0.86 -13.91
C THR A 361 10.23 -0.36 -12.72
N ARG A 362 9.58 0.17 -11.65
CA ARG A 362 10.25 0.79 -10.50
C ARG A 362 9.87 0.10 -9.20
N MET A 363 8.73 0.46 -8.61
CA MET A 363 8.27 -0.09 -7.32
C MET A 363 7.25 -1.22 -7.49
N ASP A 364 7.15 -2.07 -6.48
CA ASP A 364 6.08 -3.08 -6.36
C ASP A 364 4.86 -2.50 -5.68
N ALA A 365 5.08 -1.62 -4.71
CA ALA A 365 4.07 -0.93 -3.91
C ALA A 365 4.59 0.44 -3.45
N ILE A 366 3.70 1.25 -2.89
CA ILE A 366 4.04 2.50 -2.20
C ILE A 366 3.42 2.53 -0.81
N MET A 367 3.94 3.39 0.06
CA MET A 367 3.26 3.80 1.29
C MET A 367 2.05 4.65 0.89
N ASN A 368 0.85 4.13 1.15
CA ASN A 368 -0.38 4.69 0.59
C ASN A 368 -0.96 5.81 1.48
N TYR A 369 -0.38 6.98 1.39
CA TYR A 369 -0.87 8.18 2.11
C TYR A 369 -2.22 8.66 1.58
N VAL A 370 -2.58 8.37 0.32
CA VAL A 370 -3.91 8.69 -0.23
C VAL A 370 -5.00 7.93 0.53
N PHE A 371 -4.77 6.65 0.85
CA PHE A 371 -5.65 5.87 1.71
C PHE A 371 -5.70 6.43 3.13
N ARG A 372 -4.52 6.71 3.74
CA ARG A 372 -4.43 7.30 5.08
C ARG A 372 -5.26 8.58 5.18
N ASP A 373 -5.08 9.49 4.24
CA ASP A 373 -5.77 10.79 4.27
C ASP A 373 -7.28 10.63 4.07
N ALA A 374 -7.72 9.73 3.20
CA ALA A 374 -9.14 9.44 3.04
C ALA A 374 -9.76 8.89 4.35
N VAL A 375 -9.07 7.97 5.05
CA VAL A 375 -9.53 7.44 6.35
C VAL A 375 -9.48 8.52 7.44
N ARG A 376 -8.43 9.35 7.48
CA ARG A 376 -8.31 10.48 8.40
C ARG A 376 -9.50 11.43 8.27
N ASP A 377 -9.77 11.88 7.04
CA ASP A 377 -10.81 12.87 6.77
C ASP A 377 -12.21 12.30 7.02
N PHE A 378 -12.44 11.01 6.73
CA PHE A 378 -13.74 10.36 6.95
C PHE A 378 -13.99 9.98 8.41
N VAL A 379 -13.02 9.35 9.08
CA VAL A 379 -13.21 8.77 10.42
C VAL A 379 -12.77 9.73 11.52
N ALA A 380 -11.53 10.23 11.47
CA ALA A 380 -10.97 11.00 12.57
C ALA A 380 -11.50 12.44 12.58
N LEU A 381 -11.41 13.16 11.46
CA LEU A 381 -11.78 14.57 11.36
C LEU A 381 -13.26 14.76 10.99
N ARG A 382 -13.85 13.80 10.26
CA ARG A 382 -15.23 13.86 9.76
C ARG A 382 -15.47 15.07 8.83
N GLU A 383 -14.48 15.40 8.02
CA GLU A 383 -14.51 16.49 7.04
C GLU A 383 -15.18 16.07 5.73
N ILE A 384 -15.21 14.76 5.45
CA ILE A 384 -15.87 14.18 4.30
C ILE A 384 -16.91 13.15 4.72
N ASP A 385 -17.89 12.91 3.88
CA ASP A 385 -18.87 11.84 4.07
C ASP A 385 -18.43 10.52 3.39
N ALA A 386 -19.22 9.45 3.58
CA ALA A 386 -18.92 8.15 3.01
C ALA A 386 -18.91 8.15 1.47
N ASN A 387 -19.67 9.02 0.81
CA ASN A 387 -19.70 9.10 -0.65
C ASN A 387 -18.41 9.73 -1.20
N GLU A 388 -17.90 10.78 -0.55
CA GLU A 388 -16.61 11.36 -0.90
C GLU A 388 -15.46 10.40 -0.56
N PHE A 389 -15.52 9.72 0.60
CA PHE A 389 -14.56 8.67 0.97
C PHE A 389 -14.50 7.58 -0.10
N ASP A 390 -15.66 7.01 -0.47
CA ASP A 390 -15.75 5.99 -1.51
C ASP A 390 -15.17 6.47 -2.83
N SER A 391 -15.50 7.68 -3.24
CA SER A 391 -14.97 8.29 -4.45
C SER A 391 -13.45 8.35 -4.47
N ARG A 392 -12.81 8.78 -3.36
CA ARG A 392 -11.35 8.87 -3.25
C ARG A 392 -10.68 7.50 -3.31
N VAL A 393 -11.19 6.53 -2.57
CA VAL A 393 -10.59 5.18 -2.54
C VAL A 393 -10.85 4.40 -3.84
N GLN A 394 -12.00 4.58 -4.50
CA GLN A 394 -12.26 4.00 -5.81
C GLN A 394 -11.36 4.59 -6.89
N LYS A 395 -11.13 5.91 -6.86
CA LYS A 395 -10.16 6.58 -7.75
C LYS A 395 -8.76 6.02 -7.53
N MET A 396 -8.32 5.92 -6.27
CA MET A 396 -7.04 5.34 -5.91
C MET A 396 -6.89 3.90 -6.46
N LEU A 397 -7.92 3.05 -6.27
CA LEU A 397 -7.89 1.67 -6.78
C LEU A 397 -7.85 1.63 -8.31
N SER A 398 -8.47 2.59 -9.00
CA SER A 398 -8.49 2.65 -10.47
C SER A 398 -7.16 3.08 -11.09
N ASP A 399 -6.28 3.70 -10.31
CA ASP A 399 -5.00 4.22 -10.79
C ASP A 399 -3.94 3.12 -11.00
N TYR A 400 -4.12 1.94 -10.37
CA TYR A 400 -3.12 0.88 -10.41
C TYR A 400 -3.73 -0.48 -10.79
N PRO A 401 -2.92 -1.40 -11.32
CA PRO A 401 -3.30 -2.80 -11.47
C PRO A 401 -3.75 -3.43 -10.15
N ALA A 402 -4.72 -4.34 -10.24
CA ALA A 402 -5.29 -5.00 -9.05
C ALA A 402 -4.22 -5.75 -8.22
N GLU A 403 -3.21 -6.32 -8.88
CA GLU A 403 -2.07 -6.97 -8.25
C GLU A 403 -1.28 -6.00 -7.36
N MET A 404 -0.97 -4.81 -7.89
CA MET A 404 -0.27 -3.75 -7.16
C MET A 404 -1.12 -3.21 -6.00
N ASN A 405 -2.43 -3.00 -6.23
CA ASN A 405 -3.34 -2.58 -5.16
C ASN A 405 -3.31 -3.53 -3.97
N ARG A 406 -3.22 -4.86 -4.19
CA ARG A 406 -3.15 -5.85 -3.10
C ARG A 406 -1.85 -5.83 -2.30
N ALA A 407 -0.78 -5.29 -2.85
CA ALA A 407 0.52 -5.15 -2.19
C ALA A 407 0.75 -3.76 -1.56
N MET A 408 -0.15 -2.78 -1.79
CA MET A 408 -0.01 -1.42 -1.25
C MET A 408 0.13 -1.42 0.26
N TYR A 409 1.13 -0.71 0.77
CA TYR A 409 1.37 -0.54 2.20
C TYR A 409 0.35 0.46 2.77
N LEU A 410 -0.71 -0.06 3.43
CA LEU A 410 -1.78 0.75 4.00
C LEU A 410 -1.43 1.16 5.42
N LEU A 411 -1.10 2.43 5.62
CA LEU A 411 -0.82 3.00 6.94
C LEU A 411 -1.99 3.86 7.43
N LEU A 412 -2.14 4.00 8.73
CA LEU A 412 -2.94 5.03 9.39
C LEU A 412 -2.04 6.18 9.85
N ASP A 413 -0.87 5.84 10.34
CA ASP A 413 0.17 6.76 10.79
C ASP A 413 1.56 6.12 10.61
N SER A 414 2.60 6.87 10.96
CA SER A 414 3.99 6.47 10.89
C SER A 414 4.85 7.30 11.83
N HIS A 415 6.17 7.13 11.76
CA HIS A 415 7.15 7.93 12.48
C HIS A 415 7.22 9.40 12.02
N ASP A 416 6.53 9.77 10.92
CA ASP A 416 6.53 11.12 10.33
C ASP A 416 5.20 11.86 10.51
N THR A 417 4.21 11.22 11.12
CA THR A 417 2.87 11.78 11.27
C THR A 417 2.37 11.66 12.70
N GLU A 418 1.33 12.42 13.04
CA GLU A 418 0.62 12.23 14.30
C GLU A 418 0.07 10.81 14.41
N ARG A 419 0.06 10.25 15.63
CA ARG A 419 -0.61 8.98 15.91
C ARG A 419 -2.11 9.09 15.61
N PHE A 420 -2.66 8.08 14.98
CA PHE A 420 -4.05 8.14 14.53
C PHE A 420 -5.05 8.22 15.69
N LEU A 421 -4.72 7.63 16.84
CA LEU A 421 -5.51 7.79 18.07
C LEU A 421 -5.58 9.27 18.52
N THR A 422 -4.48 10.02 18.38
CA THR A 422 -4.44 11.48 18.66
C THR A 422 -5.35 12.23 17.70
N LEU A 423 -5.31 11.93 16.40
CA LEU A 423 -6.22 12.48 15.39
C LEU A 423 -7.69 12.18 15.70
N CYS A 424 -7.98 11.04 16.31
CA CYS A 424 -9.32 10.68 16.80
C CYS A 424 -9.72 11.44 18.09
N GLY A 425 -8.87 12.32 18.63
CA GLY A 425 -9.09 13.00 19.90
C GLY A 425 -9.08 12.06 21.11
N GLY A 426 -8.32 10.98 21.05
CA GLY A 426 -8.26 9.93 22.08
C GLY A 426 -9.49 9.02 22.11
N ASN A 427 -10.42 9.16 21.15
CA ASN A 427 -11.61 8.32 21.07
C ASN A 427 -11.27 6.95 20.44
N LYS A 428 -11.17 5.93 21.29
CA LYS A 428 -10.81 4.56 20.90
C LYS A 428 -11.84 3.90 19.98
N ASP A 429 -13.12 4.23 20.08
CA ASP A 429 -14.15 3.65 19.21
C ASP A 429 -14.01 4.19 17.79
N LYS A 430 -13.72 5.48 17.62
CA LYS A 430 -13.33 6.02 16.31
C LYS A 430 -12.08 5.35 15.77
N PHE A 431 -11.07 5.16 16.61
CA PHE A 431 -9.82 4.51 16.20
C PHE A 431 -10.06 3.07 15.76
N LYS A 432 -10.88 2.30 16.47
CA LYS A 432 -11.30 0.95 16.08
C LYS A 432 -11.95 0.91 14.69
N VAL A 433 -12.72 1.93 14.32
CA VAL A 433 -13.30 2.05 12.96
C VAL A 433 -12.21 2.22 11.90
N ALA A 434 -11.22 3.07 12.14
CA ALA A 434 -10.10 3.28 11.23
C ALA A 434 -9.27 2.00 11.06
N VAL A 435 -8.96 1.32 12.17
CA VAL A 435 -8.24 0.04 12.18
C VAL A 435 -9.01 -1.03 11.39
N ALA A 436 -10.33 -1.12 11.55
CA ALA A 436 -11.12 -2.06 10.76
C ALA A 436 -11.12 -1.74 9.27
N LEU A 437 -11.20 -0.45 8.89
CA LEU A 437 -11.03 -0.04 7.49
C LEU A 437 -9.66 -0.48 6.96
N GLN A 438 -8.58 -0.19 7.69
CA GLN A 438 -7.23 -0.58 7.29
C GLN A 438 -7.10 -2.10 7.12
N MET A 439 -7.58 -2.88 8.07
CA MET A 439 -7.43 -4.34 8.07
C MET A 439 -8.31 -5.04 7.02
N MET A 440 -9.50 -4.49 6.70
CA MET A 440 -10.46 -5.12 5.79
C MET A 440 -10.38 -4.58 4.36
N PHE A 441 -9.65 -3.50 4.11
CA PHE A 441 -9.52 -2.90 2.78
C PHE A 441 -8.59 -3.68 1.85
N VAL A 442 -8.50 -3.25 0.58
CA VAL A 442 -7.59 -3.81 -0.43
C VAL A 442 -6.19 -3.26 -0.20
N GLY A 443 -5.23 -4.12 0.06
CA GLY A 443 -3.84 -3.76 0.33
C GLY A 443 -3.25 -4.58 1.48
N SER A 444 -2.10 -4.19 1.95
CA SER A 444 -1.34 -4.80 3.04
C SER A 444 -1.27 -3.82 4.21
N PRO A 445 -2.09 -3.99 5.26
CA PRO A 445 -2.11 -3.06 6.39
C PRO A 445 -0.78 -3.05 7.15
N ALA A 446 -0.44 -1.88 7.66
CA ALA A 446 0.77 -1.65 8.44
C ALA A 446 0.44 -1.03 9.78
N VAL A 447 0.83 -1.71 10.83
CA VAL A 447 0.71 -1.25 12.21
C VAL A 447 1.99 -0.51 12.57
N TYR A 448 1.90 0.75 12.96
CA TYR A 448 3.03 1.45 13.54
C TYR A 448 3.16 1.04 15.02
N TYR A 449 4.36 0.70 15.48
CA TYR A 449 4.56 0.11 16.81
C TYR A 449 3.85 0.91 17.91
N GLY A 450 3.10 0.21 18.74
CA GLY A 450 2.37 0.78 19.87
C GLY A 450 0.95 1.25 19.59
N ASP A 451 0.52 1.32 18.32
CA ASP A 451 -0.88 1.63 17.98
C ASP A 451 -1.82 0.58 18.57
N GLU A 452 -1.40 -0.68 18.51
CA GLU A 452 -2.19 -1.81 19.00
C GLU A 452 -2.40 -1.80 20.51
N ILE A 453 -1.62 -1.00 21.24
CA ILE A 453 -1.76 -0.83 22.69
C ILE A 453 -2.18 0.59 23.10
N GLY A 454 -2.54 1.43 22.12
CA GLY A 454 -3.12 2.75 22.34
C GLY A 454 -2.11 3.85 22.64
N ILE A 455 -0.88 3.79 22.10
CA ILE A 455 0.07 4.90 22.19
C ILE A 455 -0.45 6.07 21.35
N ASP A 456 -0.52 7.23 21.96
CA ASP A 456 -0.82 8.52 21.34
C ASP A 456 0.47 9.32 21.02
N GLY A 457 0.36 10.40 20.29
CA GLY A 457 1.47 11.33 20.01
C GLY A 457 1.10 12.33 18.92
N GLU A 458 1.52 13.58 19.15
CA GLU A 458 1.45 14.64 18.15
C GLU A 458 2.52 14.40 17.05
N ASN A 459 2.74 15.37 16.18
CA ASN A 459 3.78 15.31 15.13
C ASN A 459 5.17 14.97 15.70
N ASP A 460 6.11 14.58 14.79
CA ASP A 460 7.53 14.38 15.10
C ASP A 460 8.08 15.51 15.98
N PRO A 461 8.74 15.19 17.12
CA PRO A 461 9.16 13.86 17.60
C PRO A 461 8.14 13.13 18.52
N ASP A 462 7.01 13.73 18.89
CA ASP A 462 6.09 13.17 19.91
C ASP A 462 5.45 11.84 19.48
N CYS A 463 5.24 11.63 18.17
CA CYS A 463 4.76 10.35 17.62
C CYS A 463 5.74 9.18 17.84
N ARG A 464 7.01 9.45 18.24
CA ARG A 464 8.09 8.48 18.44
C ARG A 464 8.30 8.16 19.92
N LYS A 465 7.21 8.07 20.71
CA LYS A 465 7.26 7.64 22.13
C LYS A 465 7.78 6.21 22.23
N CYS A 466 8.42 5.89 23.37
CA CYS A 466 8.86 4.52 23.63
C CYS A 466 7.70 3.54 23.69
N MET A 467 7.93 2.32 23.17
CA MET A 467 7.01 1.21 23.33
C MET A 467 6.77 0.90 24.81
N ILE A 468 5.53 0.69 25.19
CA ILE A 468 5.11 0.36 26.55
C ILE A 468 5.09 -1.15 26.70
N TRP A 469 6.03 -1.71 27.47
CA TRP A 469 6.13 -3.16 27.69
C TRP A 469 5.47 -3.63 28.98
N ASP A 470 5.13 -2.72 29.90
CA ASP A 470 4.33 -3.01 31.08
C ASP A 470 2.89 -3.31 30.65
N LYS A 471 2.45 -4.56 30.86
CA LYS A 471 1.12 -5.02 30.48
C LYS A 471 -0.01 -4.28 31.20
N ASP A 472 0.23 -3.79 32.40
CA ASP A 472 -0.77 -3.06 33.19
C ASP A 472 -0.99 -1.64 32.65
N ALA A 473 -0.05 -1.14 31.85
CA ALA A 473 -0.13 0.16 31.18
C ALA A 473 -0.60 0.07 29.71
N GLN A 474 -0.78 -1.14 29.16
CA GLN A 474 -1.26 -1.37 27.80
C GLN A 474 -2.79 -1.39 27.70
N ASP A 475 -3.33 -0.92 26.60
CA ASP A 475 -4.73 -1.15 26.23
C ASP A 475 -4.92 -2.59 25.68
N LEU A 476 -5.19 -3.52 26.58
CA LEU A 476 -5.34 -4.93 26.23
C LEU A 476 -6.62 -5.21 25.39
N GLU A 477 -7.67 -4.38 25.55
CA GLU A 477 -8.88 -4.50 24.74
C GLU A 477 -8.61 -4.12 23.28
N LEU A 478 -7.91 -3.03 23.07
CA LEU A 478 -7.50 -2.58 21.74
C LEU A 478 -6.55 -3.59 21.09
N LYS A 479 -5.58 -4.12 21.85
CA LYS A 479 -4.68 -5.17 21.37
C LYS A 479 -5.43 -6.42 20.91
N GLU A 480 -6.40 -6.87 21.69
CA GLU A 480 -7.23 -8.03 21.31
C GLU A 480 -8.10 -7.73 20.08
N TYR A 481 -8.53 -6.48 19.89
CA TYR A 481 -9.24 -6.06 18.69
C TYR A 481 -8.35 -6.17 17.45
N TYR A 482 -7.10 -5.68 17.49
CA TYR A 482 -6.12 -5.86 16.43
C TYR A 482 -5.89 -7.34 16.12
N ARG A 483 -5.65 -8.17 17.12
CA ARG A 483 -5.46 -9.62 16.96
C ARG A 483 -6.64 -10.30 16.25
N LYS A 484 -7.87 -9.93 16.61
CA LYS A 484 -9.08 -10.47 15.95
C LYS A 484 -9.14 -10.07 14.49
N LEU A 485 -8.89 -8.82 14.15
CA LEU A 485 -8.93 -8.36 12.76
C LEU A 485 -7.81 -8.96 11.92
N ILE A 486 -6.60 -9.07 12.46
CA ILE A 486 -5.46 -9.72 11.80
C ILE A 486 -5.78 -11.19 11.55
N ARG A 487 -6.32 -11.91 12.54
CA ARG A 487 -6.74 -13.30 12.37
C ARG A 487 -7.80 -13.45 11.28
N ILE A 488 -8.84 -12.59 11.27
CA ILE A 488 -9.85 -12.59 10.20
C ILE A 488 -9.19 -12.41 8.83
N ARG A 489 -8.23 -11.50 8.74
CA ARG A 489 -7.50 -11.26 7.49
C ARG A 489 -6.76 -12.51 7.03
N HIS A 490 -6.11 -13.25 7.92
CA HIS A 490 -5.39 -14.50 7.60
C HIS A 490 -6.32 -15.67 7.24
N GLU A 491 -7.48 -15.76 7.89
CA GLU A 491 -8.44 -16.85 7.68
C GLU A 491 -9.29 -16.65 6.42
N GLU A 492 -9.45 -15.40 5.91
CA GLU A 492 -10.41 -15.07 4.87
C GLU A 492 -9.69 -14.59 3.58
N GLU A 493 -9.58 -15.48 2.59
CA GLU A 493 -8.92 -15.16 1.31
C GLU A 493 -9.58 -13.96 0.59
N ALA A 494 -10.90 -13.78 0.76
CA ALA A 494 -11.61 -12.63 0.22
C ALA A 494 -11.02 -11.30 0.71
N ILE A 495 -10.54 -11.22 1.95
CA ILE A 495 -9.89 -10.02 2.49
C ILE A 495 -8.49 -9.83 1.92
N GLN A 496 -7.72 -10.91 1.75
CA GLN A 496 -6.35 -10.83 1.23
C GLN A 496 -6.32 -10.46 -0.26
N THR A 497 -7.07 -11.18 -1.10
CA THR A 497 -6.94 -11.11 -2.56
C THR A 497 -8.23 -10.83 -3.31
N GLY A 498 -9.37 -10.73 -2.62
CA GLY A 498 -10.68 -10.49 -3.25
C GLY A 498 -10.84 -9.07 -3.80
N SER A 499 -11.76 -8.92 -4.74
CA SER A 499 -12.22 -7.62 -5.25
C SER A 499 -13.06 -6.90 -4.20
N LEU A 500 -13.15 -5.57 -4.29
CA LEU A 500 -13.98 -4.72 -3.42
C LEU A 500 -15.17 -4.19 -4.21
N TYR A 501 -16.36 -4.23 -3.61
CA TYR A 501 -17.59 -3.64 -4.14
C TYR A 501 -18.26 -2.82 -3.05
N THR A 502 -18.59 -1.57 -3.35
CA THR A 502 -19.31 -0.67 -2.43
C THR A 502 -20.80 -1.01 -2.43
N ASP A 503 -21.35 -1.26 -1.26
CA ASP A 503 -22.76 -1.58 -1.07
C ASP A 503 -23.57 -0.37 -0.59
N ILE A 504 -23.02 0.42 0.35
CA ILE A 504 -23.60 1.66 0.89
C ILE A 504 -22.49 2.70 1.06
N CYS A 505 -22.75 3.92 0.61
CA CYS A 505 -21.91 5.10 0.87
C CYS A 505 -22.81 6.33 1.07
N GLU A 506 -23.26 6.55 2.32
CA GLU A 506 -24.22 7.60 2.65
C GLU A 506 -23.94 8.22 4.02
N GLY A 507 -23.64 9.50 4.05
CA GLY A 507 -23.36 10.24 5.29
C GLY A 507 -22.19 9.62 6.06
N SER A 508 -22.44 9.07 7.27
CA SER A 508 -21.43 8.36 8.06
C SER A 508 -21.39 6.84 7.83
N LEU A 509 -22.26 6.32 6.97
CA LEU A 509 -22.39 4.89 6.70
C LEU A 509 -21.60 4.50 5.48
N TYR A 510 -20.69 3.56 5.65
CA TYR A 510 -19.97 2.93 4.56
C TYR A 510 -20.07 1.41 4.68
N ALA A 511 -20.54 0.75 3.62
CA ALA A 511 -20.54 -0.70 3.57
C ALA A 511 -19.93 -1.16 2.23
N PHE A 512 -19.10 -2.19 2.31
CA PHE A 512 -18.48 -2.80 1.14
C PHE A 512 -18.34 -4.30 1.30
N THR A 513 -18.38 -5.00 0.19
CA THR A 513 -18.17 -6.45 0.14
C THR A 513 -16.83 -6.78 -0.50
N ARG A 514 -16.03 -7.62 0.17
CA ARG A 514 -14.83 -8.26 -0.37
C ARG A 514 -15.19 -9.62 -0.92
N ILE A 515 -14.80 -9.91 -2.17
CA ILE A 515 -15.20 -11.14 -2.86
C ILE A 515 -14.00 -11.77 -3.56
N LYS A 516 -13.71 -13.02 -3.25
CA LYS A 516 -12.80 -13.89 -4.00
C LYS A 516 -13.56 -14.70 -5.05
N ASN A 517 -14.64 -15.34 -4.60
CA ASN A 517 -15.57 -16.14 -5.42
C ASN A 517 -16.94 -16.18 -4.72
N SER A 518 -17.90 -16.92 -5.30
CA SER A 518 -19.28 -16.99 -4.76
C SER A 518 -19.39 -17.56 -3.35
N ALA A 519 -18.45 -18.41 -2.93
CA ALA A 519 -18.42 -19.04 -1.61
C ALA A 519 -17.56 -18.31 -0.58
N ASP A 520 -16.71 -17.39 -1.04
CA ASP A 520 -15.75 -16.65 -0.21
C ASP A 520 -15.98 -15.15 -0.38
N ALA A 521 -16.78 -14.60 0.52
CA ALA A 521 -17.14 -13.19 0.55
C ALA A 521 -17.48 -12.74 1.97
N LEU A 522 -17.04 -11.50 2.27
CA LEU A 522 -17.38 -10.82 3.52
C LEU A 522 -17.94 -9.43 3.21
N THR A 523 -18.98 -9.05 3.93
CA THR A 523 -19.53 -7.68 3.88
C THR A 523 -19.17 -6.95 5.17
N ILE A 524 -18.52 -5.82 5.03
CA ILE A 524 -18.08 -4.95 6.12
C ILE A 524 -19.01 -3.75 6.16
N VAL A 525 -19.64 -3.52 7.31
CA VAL A 525 -20.57 -2.40 7.54
C VAL A 525 -19.99 -1.51 8.62
N ILE A 526 -19.90 -0.21 8.35
CA ILE A 526 -19.24 0.77 9.19
C ILE A 526 -20.17 1.96 9.42
N ASN A 527 -20.28 2.36 10.67
CA ASN A 527 -20.83 3.66 11.05
C ASN A 527 -19.71 4.51 11.68
N ALA A 528 -19.14 5.44 10.90
CA ALA A 528 -18.16 6.40 11.39
C ALA A 528 -18.78 7.60 12.13
N GLY A 529 -20.11 7.59 12.35
CA GLY A 529 -20.86 8.65 13.00
C GLY A 529 -21.09 8.42 14.48
N ASN A 530 -21.54 9.47 15.17
CA ASN A 530 -21.84 9.47 16.59
C ASN A 530 -23.32 9.21 16.92
N LEU A 531 -24.10 8.78 15.94
CA LEU A 531 -25.53 8.43 16.11
C LEU A 531 -25.77 7.00 15.64
N GLU A 532 -26.63 6.31 16.34
CA GLU A 532 -27.15 5.00 15.91
C GLU A 532 -27.90 5.16 14.58
N LYS A 533 -27.76 4.20 13.69
CA LYS A 533 -28.39 4.17 12.38
C LYS A 533 -29.12 2.85 12.18
N ARG A 534 -30.28 2.90 11.53
CA ARG A 534 -30.96 1.73 11.00
C ARG A 534 -30.78 1.71 9.48
N ILE A 535 -30.21 0.62 8.97
CA ILE A 535 -29.88 0.49 7.55
C ILE A 535 -30.57 -0.72 6.94
N ARG A 536 -30.82 -0.62 5.63
CA ARG A 536 -31.25 -1.73 4.79
C ARG A 536 -30.08 -2.10 3.88
N LEU A 537 -29.36 -3.15 4.25
CA LEU A 537 -28.18 -3.61 3.54
C LEU A 537 -28.59 -4.64 2.47
N PRO A 538 -28.34 -4.39 1.18
CA PRO A 538 -28.53 -5.40 0.14
C PRO A 538 -27.52 -6.54 0.29
N VAL A 539 -27.99 -7.79 0.24
CA VAL A 539 -27.15 -8.99 0.40
C VAL A 539 -27.48 -10.04 -0.64
N ARG A 540 -26.60 -11.02 -0.78
CA ARG A 540 -26.74 -12.14 -1.70
C ARG A 540 -27.87 -13.10 -1.28
N GLY A 541 -28.10 -14.13 -2.03
CA GLY A 541 -29.25 -14.99 -1.98
C GLY A 541 -29.47 -15.88 -0.74
N THR A 542 -28.74 -15.76 0.38
CA THR A 542 -28.96 -16.60 1.56
C THR A 542 -29.83 -15.95 2.63
N ARG A 543 -30.34 -16.80 3.53
CA ARG A 543 -31.26 -16.38 4.59
C ARG A 543 -30.55 -15.81 5.82
N ARG A 544 -29.31 -16.23 6.11
CA ARG A 544 -28.60 -15.90 7.33
C ARG A 544 -27.19 -15.43 7.13
N TYR A 545 -26.82 -14.47 7.95
CA TYR A 545 -25.47 -13.92 8.06
C TYR A 545 -25.04 -13.90 9.52
N CYS A 546 -23.77 -14.20 9.77
CA CYS A 546 -23.18 -14.14 11.10
C CYS A 546 -22.13 -13.02 11.12
N SER A 547 -22.19 -12.16 12.15
CA SER A 547 -21.07 -11.26 12.45
C SER A 547 -19.91 -12.07 13.00
N ILE A 548 -18.78 -12.08 12.28
CA ILE A 548 -17.60 -12.83 12.74
C ILE A 548 -16.90 -12.17 13.95
N LEU A 549 -17.14 -10.87 14.19
CA LEU A 549 -16.64 -10.18 15.37
C LEU A 549 -17.45 -10.48 16.64
N THR A 550 -18.78 -10.43 16.55
CA THR A 550 -19.69 -10.51 17.72
C THR A 550 -20.44 -11.83 17.84
N LYS A 551 -20.43 -12.66 16.80
CA LYS A 551 -21.24 -13.90 16.66
C LYS A 551 -22.75 -13.65 16.60
N GLU A 552 -23.18 -12.42 16.40
CA GLU A 552 -24.58 -12.07 16.21
C GLU A 552 -25.09 -12.60 14.87
N ILE A 553 -26.31 -13.10 14.86
CA ILE A 553 -26.99 -13.66 13.68
C ILE A 553 -27.98 -12.64 13.12
N PHE A 554 -27.98 -12.47 11.82
CA PHE A 554 -28.88 -11.61 11.08
C PHE A 554 -29.68 -12.43 10.06
N ASP A 555 -31.01 -12.39 10.14
CA ASP A 555 -31.90 -13.00 9.16
C ASP A 555 -32.23 -12.00 8.04
N SER A 556 -32.09 -12.43 6.79
CA SER A 556 -32.38 -11.59 5.63
C SER A 556 -33.80 -11.80 5.09
N GLU A 557 -34.39 -10.73 4.58
CA GLU A 557 -35.71 -10.71 3.96
C GLU A 557 -35.59 -10.68 2.43
N GLN A 558 -36.55 -11.28 1.72
CA GLN A 558 -36.56 -11.27 0.24
C GLN A 558 -36.85 -9.87 -0.28
N MET A 559 -36.18 -9.43 -1.33
CA MET A 559 -36.48 -8.15 -1.98
C MET A 559 -37.80 -8.24 -2.75
N GLU A 560 -38.69 -7.25 -2.55
CA GLU A 560 -40.00 -7.20 -3.22
C GLU A 560 -39.89 -6.87 -4.72
N THR A 561 -38.80 -6.24 -5.14
CA THR A 561 -38.50 -5.90 -6.54
C THR A 561 -37.07 -6.25 -6.88
N LYS A 562 -36.85 -6.72 -8.11
CA LYS A 562 -35.50 -6.79 -8.71
C LYS A 562 -35.04 -5.36 -9.01
N ASP A 563 -34.61 -4.63 -8.01
CA ASP A 563 -33.78 -3.47 -8.25
C ASP A 563 -32.46 -3.99 -8.81
N ASN A 564 -32.34 -3.90 -10.13
CA ASN A 564 -31.09 -4.17 -10.85
C ASN A 564 -30.08 -3.11 -10.44
N ASN A 565 -29.53 -3.26 -9.24
CA ASN A 565 -28.41 -2.44 -8.82
C ASN A 565 -27.17 -2.84 -9.63
N TRP A 566 -26.71 -1.89 -10.35
CA TRP A 566 -25.62 -1.78 -11.31
C TRP A 566 -24.21 -2.14 -10.80
N LEU A 567 -24.07 -3.23 -10.10
CA LEU A 567 -22.76 -3.75 -9.76
C LEU A 567 -22.56 -4.99 -10.64
N GLY A 568 -21.76 -4.86 -11.69
CA GLY A 568 -21.53 -5.85 -12.73
C GLY A 568 -21.73 -7.31 -12.32
N ASP A 569 -22.03 -8.21 -13.23
CA ASP A 569 -22.56 -9.60 -13.11
C ASP A 569 -22.07 -10.50 -11.96
N LYS A 570 -21.20 -10.03 -11.08
CA LYS A 570 -20.60 -10.81 -9.97
C LYS A 570 -21.38 -10.71 -8.65
N VAL A 571 -22.22 -9.70 -8.45
CA VAL A 571 -22.98 -9.52 -7.20
C VAL A 571 -24.46 -9.43 -7.51
N ASN A 572 -25.17 -10.54 -7.34
CA ASN A 572 -26.62 -10.59 -7.51
C ASN A 572 -27.26 -10.44 -6.14
N TYR A 573 -27.73 -9.23 -5.82
CA TYR A 573 -28.50 -8.96 -4.60
C TYR A 573 -29.94 -9.44 -4.77
N GLN A 574 -30.38 -10.32 -3.87
CA GLN A 574 -31.74 -10.86 -3.90
C GLN A 574 -32.48 -10.61 -2.58
N ARG A 575 -31.78 -10.18 -1.55
CA ARG A 575 -32.30 -10.04 -0.19
C ARG A 575 -31.73 -8.79 0.50
N ASN A 576 -32.36 -8.38 1.60
CA ASN A 576 -31.89 -7.31 2.45
C ASN A 576 -31.73 -7.78 3.90
N LEU A 577 -30.74 -7.23 4.58
CA LEU A 577 -30.62 -7.27 6.05
C LEU A 577 -31.07 -5.92 6.63
N MET A 578 -31.90 -5.98 7.65
CA MET A 578 -32.19 -4.81 8.49
C MET A 578 -31.23 -4.81 9.66
N ILE A 579 -30.35 -3.83 9.72
CA ILE A 579 -29.29 -3.73 10.73
C ILE A 579 -29.45 -2.43 11.51
N ASN A 580 -29.42 -2.53 12.84
CA ASN A 580 -29.17 -1.37 13.70
C ASN A 580 -27.69 -1.35 14.01
N ILE A 581 -27.00 -0.28 13.62
CA ILE A 581 -25.57 -0.10 13.84
C ILE A 581 -25.33 1.08 14.78
N LYS A 582 -24.60 0.82 15.87
CA LYS A 582 -24.31 1.81 16.91
C LYS A 582 -23.32 2.89 16.42
N PRO A 583 -23.16 3.98 17.17
CA PRO A 583 -22.08 4.94 16.92
C PRO A 583 -20.73 4.25 16.91
N TYR A 584 -19.90 4.58 15.91
CA TYR A 584 -18.53 4.06 15.75
C TYR A 584 -18.43 2.53 15.80
N GLU A 585 -19.43 1.84 15.26
CA GLU A 585 -19.47 0.38 15.21
C GLU A 585 -19.05 -0.16 13.84
N VAL A 586 -18.44 -1.33 13.89
CA VAL A 586 -18.07 -2.14 12.72
C VAL A 586 -18.70 -3.52 12.84
N ILE A 587 -19.38 -3.95 11.79
CA ILE A 587 -19.97 -5.30 11.70
C ILE A 587 -19.34 -5.98 10.48
N ILE A 588 -18.77 -7.18 10.66
CA ILE A 588 -18.19 -7.97 9.57
C ILE A 588 -19.05 -9.22 9.39
N LEU A 589 -19.77 -9.26 8.28
CA LEU A 589 -20.77 -10.29 7.97
C LEU A 589 -20.20 -11.36 7.07
N LYS A 590 -20.39 -12.61 7.46
CA LYS A 590 -20.17 -13.80 6.64
C LYS A 590 -21.47 -14.56 6.46
N GLU A 591 -21.68 -15.08 5.26
CA GLU A 591 -22.82 -15.93 4.94
C GLU A 591 -22.73 -17.24 5.72
N GLU A 592 -23.83 -17.65 6.41
CA GLU A 592 -23.91 -18.98 7.01
C GLU A 592 -24.21 -20.03 5.93
N THR A 593 -23.24 -20.89 5.67
CA THR A 593 -23.47 -22.09 4.86
C THR A 593 -24.26 -23.11 5.69
N TRP A 594 -25.51 -23.32 5.34
CA TRP A 594 -26.32 -24.37 5.93
C TRP A 594 -25.77 -25.74 5.55
N ASN A 595 -25.08 -26.41 6.46
CA ASN A 595 -24.83 -27.83 6.34
C ASN A 595 -26.14 -28.59 6.60
N GLU A 596 -26.84 -29.01 5.54
CA GLU A 596 -28.01 -29.92 5.63
C GLU A 596 -27.65 -31.35 6.14
N LYS A 597 -26.57 -31.51 6.89
CA LYS A 597 -26.13 -32.80 7.41
C LYS A 597 -26.12 -32.81 8.96
N ILE A 598 -27.20 -32.40 9.60
CA ILE A 598 -27.53 -32.85 10.96
C ILE A 598 -29.05 -32.91 11.08
N GLN A 599 -29.66 -33.95 10.59
CA GLN A 599 -30.88 -34.57 11.11
C GLN A 599 -30.64 -36.06 11.27
#